data_f30ad00a07416d71b356f48103b11740
#
_entry.id   f30ad00a07416d71b356f48103b11740
#
_cell.length_a   1.000
_cell.length_b   1.000
_cell.length_c   1.000
_cell.angle_alpha   90.00
_cell.angle_beta   90.00
_cell.angle_gamma   90.00
#
_symmetry.space_group_name_H-M   'P 1'
#
loop_
_entity.id
_entity.type
_entity.pdbx_description
1 polymer ?
#
loop_
_entity_poly.entity_id
_entity_poly.type
_entity_poly.pdbx_seq_one_letter_code
_entity_poly.pdbx_strand_id
1 'polypeptide(L)'
;MSTTAVQEQEGGPAPVDPQSDKPARVRRRSLASYLAMPVVLAIVLLLVWWAVSRRELDSAEQERLSFSYIVGLTQDHIVLTVVSTVLVLLIAIPMGILLTRSFARPITPPAIAVFNIGQAVPTIGLLAIFAIVGTFGLGFKPTVIGLVAYTTLPVLRNTMVGLAQVDASVIESARGMGMTKFAVLTRIELPLAVPVIMAGLRTAMTINVGTATLGAFIGADCLGRLIVSGFSGNRPFITTVGAILVAVLALLVDYLAGIAEDVLRPRGL
;
A
#
# COMPACT_ATOMS: atom_id res chain seq x y z
N MET A 1 -42.42 51.66 29.59
CA MET A 1 -41.92 51.84 28.20
C MET A 1 -40.42 52.07 28.30
N SER A 2 -39.63 51.07 28.10
CA SER A 2 -38.16 51.16 28.10
C SER A 2 -37.68 50.48 26.86
N THR A 3 -37.18 51.24 25.90
CA THR A 3 -36.71 50.82 24.58
C THR A 3 -35.23 50.46 24.71
N THR A 4 -34.93 49.19 24.65
CA THR A 4 -33.53 48.69 24.62
C THR A 4 -33.06 48.74 23.19
N ALA A 5 -32.13 49.65 22.87
CA ALA A 5 -31.45 49.72 21.59
C ALA A 5 -30.47 48.54 21.47
N VAL A 6 -30.68 47.71 20.46
CA VAL A 6 -29.74 46.69 19.99
C VAL A 6 -28.65 47.39 19.19
N GLN A 7 -27.43 47.42 19.72
CA GLN A 7 -26.22 47.79 18.96
C GLN A 7 -25.85 46.64 18.03
N GLU A 8 -26.06 46.77 16.76
CA GLU A 8 -25.45 45.98 15.71
C GLU A 8 -23.94 46.29 15.69
N GLN A 9 -23.13 45.33 16.18
CA GLN A 9 -21.68 45.34 16.03
C GLN A 9 -21.37 44.88 14.60
N GLU A 10 -21.07 45.80 13.70
CA GLU A 10 -20.47 45.54 12.41
C GLU A 10 -19.09 44.91 12.64
N GLY A 11 -19.01 43.58 12.58
CA GLY A 11 -17.76 42.84 12.54
C GLY A 11 -17.10 42.97 11.17
N GLY A 12 -16.20 43.93 11.04
CA GLY A 12 -15.33 44.00 9.88
C GLY A 12 -14.52 42.70 9.73
N PRO A 13 -14.13 42.33 8.50
CA PRO A 13 -13.34 41.12 8.27
C PRO A 13 -12.06 41.16 9.12
N ALA A 14 -11.79 40.05 9.84
CA ALA A 14 -10.60 39.92 10.67
C ALA A 14 -9.35 40.19 9.84
N PRO A 15 -8.33 40.88 10.39
CA PRO A 15 -7.09 41.14 9.65
C PRO A 15 -6.47 39.82 9.20
N VAL A 16 -6.24 39.69 7.91
CA VAL A 16 -5.55 38.53 7.32
C VAL A 16 -4.11 38.56 7.86
N ASP A 17 -3.75 37.58 8.65
CA ASP A 17 -2.38 37.41 9.17
C ASP A 17 -1.43 37.13 7.98
N PRO A 18 -0.46 38.04 7.67
CA PRO A 18 0.49 37.82 6.58
C PRO A 18 1.43 36.63 6.79
N GLN A 19 1.37 35.98 7.97
CA GLN A 19 2.17 34.80 8.29
C GLN A 19 1.49 33.47 7.94
N SER A 20 0.21 33.47 7.59
CA SER A 20 -0.55 32.25 7.23
C SER A 20 -0.18 31.71 5.82
N ASP A 21 0.52 32.50 5.01
CA ASP A 21 0.85 32.16 3.62
C ASP A 21 2.30 31.72 3.39
N LYS A 22 2.98 31.25 4.47
CA LYS A 22 4.30 30.63 4.28
C LYS A 22 4.10 29.24 3.71
N PRO A 23 4.59 28.95 2.48
CA PRO A 23 4.49 27.61 1.90
C PRO A 23 5.14 26.64 2.89
N ALA A 24 4.42 25.56 3.21
CA ALA A 24 4.91 24.52 4.11
C ALA A 24 6.27 24.03 3.58
N ARG A 25 7.34 24.39 4.27
CA ARG A 25 8.70 23.96 3.90
C ARG A 25 8.70 22.44 3.88
N VAL A 26 8.81 21.84 2.71
CA VAL A 26 9.04 20.42 2.54
C VAL A 26 10.30 20.06 3.31
N ARG A 27 10.11 19.50 4.49
CA ARG A 27 11.19 19.14 5.41
C ARG A 27 11.94 17.98 4.76
N ARG A 28 13.08 18.25 4.10
CA ARG A 28 13.98 17.19 3.61
C ARG A 28 14.29 16.28 4.79
N ARG A 29 13.99 14.99 4.64
CA ARG A 29 14.33 14.00 5.65
C ARG A 29 15.82 14.09 5.94
N SER A 30 16.20 14.19 7.21
CA SER A 30 17.61 14.19 7.60
C SER A 30 18.22 12.80 7.35
N LEU A 31 19.53 12.70 7.16
CA LEU A 31 20.25 11.42 7.06
C LEU A 31 19.90 10.48 8.23
N ALA A 32 19.75 11.05 9.44
CA ALA A 32 19.31 10.29 10.61
C ALA A 32 17.92 9.67 10.43
N SER A 33 16.99 10.35 9.74
CA SER A 33 15.65 9.83 9.45
C SER A 33 15.69 8.67 8.44
N TYR A 34 16.65 8.68 7.50
CA TYR A 34 16.84 7.55 6.57
C TYR A 34 17.51 6.34 7.23
N LEU A 35 18.40 6.55 8.20
CA LEU A 35 19.11 5.46 8.86
C LEU A 35 18.32 4.85 10.02
N ALA A 36 17.42 5.60 10.63
CA ALA A 36 16.68 5.15 11.82
C ALA A 36 15.90 3.84 11.56
N MET A 37 15.17 3.76 10.44
CA MET A 37 14.34 2.59 10.14
C MET A 37 15.16 1.31 9.87
N PRO A 38 16.18 1.33 8.98
CA PRO A 38 17.06 0.17 8.80
C PRO A 38 17.75 -0.29 10.10
N VAL A 39 18.18 0.65 10.96
CA VAL A 39 18.79 0.32 12.25
C VAL A 39 17.79 -0.37 13.17
N VAL A 40 16.57 0.13 13.27
CA VAL A 40 15.51 -0.52 14.08
C VAL A 40 15.22 -1.93 13.56
N LEU A 41 15.08 -2.12 12.25
CA LEU A 41 14.83 -3.43 11.65
C LEU A 41 15.99 -4.40 11.91
N ALA A 42 17.24 -3.92 11.78
CA ALA A 42 18.43 -4.72 12.09
C ALA A 42 18.47 -5.14 13.57
N ILE A 43 18.16 -4.22 14.49
CA ILE A 43 18.08 -4.53 15.93
C ILE A 43 17.02 -5.60 16.19
N VAL A 44 15.82 -5.47 15.58
CA VAL A 44 14.75 -6.46 15.76
C VAL A 44 15.18 -7.83 15.23
N LEU A 45 15.81 -7.90 14.05
CA LEU A 45 16.33 -9.18 13.51
C LEU A 45 17.42 -9.78 14.38
N LEU A 46 18.34 -8.96 14.94
CA LEU A 46 19.37 -9.41 15.87
C LEU A 46 18.76 -9.95 17.17
N LEU A 47 17.71 -9.30 17.70
CA LEU A 47 17.00 -9.78 18.88
C LEU A 47 16.29 -11.11 18.62
N VAL A 48 15.66 -11.27 17.45
CA VAL A 48 15.05 -12.55 17.04
C VAL A 48 16.11 -13.64 16.93
N TRP A 49 17.21 -13.36 16.23
CA TRP A 49 18.32 -14.30 16.11
C TRP A 49 18.90 -14.68 17.48
N TRP A 50 19.12 -13.70 18.37
CA TRP A 50 19.59 -13.94 19.74
C TRP A 50 18.60 -14.80 20.53
N ALA A 51 17.30 -14.50 20.46
CA ALA A 51 16.26 -15.26 21.16
C ALA A 51 16.19 -16.71 20.69
N VAL A 52 16.31 -16.95 19.36
CA VAL A 52 16.36 -18.30 18.78
C VAL A 52 17.62 -19.04 19.23
N SER A 53 18.79 -18.37 19.23
CA SER A 53 20.08 -18.99 19.57
C SER A 53 20.24 -19.34 21.07
N ARG A 54 19.47 -18.67 21.96
CA ARG A 54 19.53 -18.88 23.41
C ARG A 54 18.54 -19.91 23.93
N ARG A 55 17.59 -20.31 23.09
CA ARG A 55 16.53 -21.24 23.48
C ARG A 55 16.92 -22.67 23.12
N GLU A 56 16.64 -23.61 24.02
CA GLU A 56 16.64 -25.03 23.69
C GLU A 56 15.45 -25.32 22.78
N LEU A 57 15.74 -25.61 21.52
CA LEU A 57 14.76 -25.89 20.50
C LEU A 57 14.58 -27.40 20.39
N ASP A 58 13.33 -27.85 20.29
CA ASP A 58 13.08 -29.23 19.91
C ASP A 58 13.33 -29.43 18.39
N SER A 59 13.32 -30.68 17.94
CA SER A 59 13.65 -31.05 16.55
C SER A 59 12.74 -30.33 15.52
N ALA A 60 11.45 -30.14 15.83
CA ALA A 60 10.52 -29.47 14.94
C ALA A 60 10.71 -27.94 14.96
N GLU A 61 11.07 -27.34 16.09
CA GLU A 61 11.42 -25.92 16.19
C GLU A 61 12.73 -25.64 15.45
N GLN A 62 13.73 -26.54 15.60
CA GLN A 62 15.02 -26.44 14.95
C GLN A 62 14.91 -26.48 13.43
N GLU A 63 14.08 -27.37 12.88
CA GLU A 63 13.82 -27.45 11.45
C GLU A 63 13.18 -26.15 10.93
N ARG A 64 12.09 -25.70 11.59
CA ARG A 64 11.29 -24.55 11.15
C ARG A 64 11.93 -23.19 11.38
N LEU A 65 12.81 -23.08 12.37
CA LEU A 65 13.57 -21.86 12.68
C LEU A 65 14.98 -21.91 12.10
N SER A 66 15.30 -22.90 11.25
CA SER A 66 16.57 -22.94 10.54
C SER A 66 16.71 -21.76 9.58
N PHE A 67 17.91 -21.21 9.47
CA PHE A 67 18.18 -20.04 8.63
C PHE A 67 17.78 -20.27 7.17
N SER A 68 18.10 -21.45 6.62
CA SER A 68 17.77 -21.82 5.24
C SER A 68 16.26 -21.84 4.99
N TYR A 69 15.48 -22.39 5.94
CA TYR A 69 14.03 -22.45 5.82
C TYR A 69 13.39 -21.05 5.88
N ILE A 70 13.83 -20.21 6.82
CA ILE A 70 13.33 -18.82 6.94
C ILE A 70 13.68 -18.02 5.68
N VAL A 71 14.91 -18.14 5.17
CA VAL A 71 15.33 -17.45 3.93
C VAL A 71 14.49 -17.91 2.74
N GLY A 72 14.25 -19.21 2.58
CA GLY A 72 13.39 -19.75 1.53
C GLY A 72 11.99 -19.16 1.60
N LEU A 73 11.32 -19.22 2.75
CA LEU A 73 9.99 -18.64 2.94
C LEU A 73 9.96 -17.12 2.73
N THR A 74 11.04 -16.42 3.07
CA THR A 74 11.15 -14.97 2.84
C THR A 74 11.24 -14.67 1.33
N GLN A 75 12.03 -15.43 0.58
CA GLN A 75 12.14 -15.30 -0.87
C GLN A 75 10.78 -15.53 -1.55
N ASP A 76 10.11 -16.64 -1.20
CA ASP A 76 8.78 -16.95 -1.74
C ASP A 76 7.75 -15.88 -1.39
N HIS A 77 7.79 -15.35 -0.17
CA HIS A 77 6.92 -14.25 0.25
C HIS A 77 7.17 -12.97 -0.55
N ILE A 78 8.44 -12.63 -0.80
CA ILE A 78 8.81 -11.47 -1.64
C ILE A 78 8.33 -11.68 -3.07
N VAL A 79 8.55 -12.87 -3.66
CA VAL A 79 8.08 -13.18 -5.01
C VAL A 79 6.56 -13.04 -5.10
N LEU A 80 5.84 -13.60 -4.14
CA LEU A 80 4.38 -13.52 -4.05
C LEU A 80 3.88 -12.07 -4.02
N THR A 81 4.48 -11.24 -3.17
CA THR A 81 4.10 -9.83 -3.00
C THR A 81 4.51 -8.97 -4.19
N VAL A 82 5.68 -9.19 -4.77
CA VAL A 82 6.14 -8.46 -5.95
C VAL A 82 5.27 -8.78 -7.16
N VAL A 83 5.00 -10.05 -7.43
CA VAL A 83 4.17 -10.47 -8.57
C VAL A 83 2.76 -9.89 -8.43
N SER A 84 2.14 -10.02 -7.27
CA SER A 84 0.80 -9.45 -7.04
C SER A 84 0.79 -7.92 -7.15
N THR A 85 1.80 -7.23 -6.62
CA THR A 85 1.91 -5.76 -6.71
C THR A 85 2.07 -5.29 -8.16
N VAL A 86 2.92 -5.95 -8.96
CA VAL A 86 3.08 -5.63 -10.39
C VAL A 86 1.76 -5.80 -11.13
N LEU A 87 1.04 -6.88 -10.88
CA LEU A 87 -0.28 -7.10 -11.50
C LEU A 87 -1.30 -6.05 -11.05
N VAL A 88 -1.28 -5.66 -9.78
CA VAL A 88 -2.11 -4.55 -9.28
C VAL A 88 -1.82 -3.25 -10.03
N LEU A 89 -0.55 -2.89 -10.22
CA LEU A 89 -0.18 -1.69 -10.96
C LEU A 89 -0.66 -1.74 -12.42
N LEU A 90 -0.46 -2.89 -13.09
CA LEU A 90 -0.86 -3.10 -14.48
C LEU A 90 -2.39 -3.04 -14.68
N ILE A 91 -3.17 -3.32 -13.64
CA ILE A 91 -4.63 -3.27 -13.67
C ILE A 91 -5.15 -1.92 -13.15
N ALA A 92 -4.72 -1.52 -11.96
CA ALA A 92 -5.30 -0.38 -11.25
C ALA A 92 -4.99 0.97 -11.92
N ILE A 93 -3.75 1.17 -12.42
CA ILE A 93 -3.38 2.44 -13.04
C ILE A 93 -4.14 2.66 -14.36
N PRO A 94 -4.13 1.73 -15.34
CA PRO A 94 -4.89 1.90 -16.57
C PRO A 94 -6.40 2.04 -16.31
N MET A 95 -6.97 1.23 -15.40
CA MET A 95 -8.37 1.36 -15.02
C MET A 95 -8.67 2.70 -14.36
N GLY A 96 -7.81 3.19 -13.46
CA GLY A 96 -7.97 4.50 -12.82
C GLY A 96 -7.95 5.62 -13.86
N ILE A 97 -7.05 5.56 -14.83
CA ILE A 97 -7.02 6.51 -15.95
C ILE A 97 -8.32 6.44 -16.76
N LEU A 98 -8.80 5.25 -17.12
CA LEU A 98 -10.01 5.07 -17.90
C LEU A 98 -11.24 5.61 -17.16
N LEU A 99 -11.38 5.28 -15.87
CA LEU A 99 -12.54 5.66 -15.06
C LEU A 99 -12.60 7.16 -14.74
N THR A 100 -11.51 7.92 -14.92
CA THR A 100 -11.52 9.40 -14.82
C THR A 100 -11.99 10.08 -16.10
N ARG A 101 -12.08 9.39 -17.23
CA ARG A 101 -12.49 9.98 -18.49
C ARG A 101 -14.00 10.22 -18.55
N SER A 102 -14.42 11.27 -19.28
CA SER A 102 -15.81 11.67 -19.37
C SER A 102 -16.76 10.58 -19.90
N PHE A 103 -16.28 9.74 -20.84
CA PHE A 103 -17.05 8.63 -21.37
C PHE A 103 -17.30 7.50 -20.36
N ALA A 104 -16.44 7.38 -19.34
CA ALA A 104 -16.53 6.33 -18.33
C ALA A 104 -17.39 6.72 -17.12
N ARG A 105 -17.85 7.97 -17.02
CA ARG A 105 -18.67 8.47 -15.89
C ARG A 105 -19.83 7.54 -15.48
N PRO A 106 -20.65 6.98 -16.42
CA PRO A 106 -21.74 6.11 -16.03
C PRO A 106 -21.27 4.74 -15.50
N ILE A 107 -20.06 4.29 -15.89
CA ILE A 107 -19.51 2.99 -15.52
C ILE A 107 -18.68 3.08 -14.21
N THR A 108 -18.21 4.28 -13.86
CA THR A 108 -17.32 4.49 -12.71
C THR A 108 -17.96 4.06 -11.37
N PRO A 109 -19.20 4.42 -11.02
CA PRO A 109 -19.82 4.00 -9.77
C PRO A 109 -19.96 2.47 -9.64
N PRO A 110 -20.51 1.73 -10.63
CA PRO A 110 -20.60 0.29 -10.54
C PRO A 110 -19.24 -0.40 -10.54
N ALA A 111 -18.24 0.11 -11.28
CA ALA A 111 -16.88 -0.44 -11.24
C ALA A 111 -16.27 -0.32 -9.83
N ILE A 112 -16.36 0.86 -9.20
CA ILE A 112 -15.90 1.04 -7.82
C ILE A 112 -16.66 0.15 -6.85
N ALA A 113 -17.98 -0.05 -7.05
CA ALA A 113 -18.79 -0.92 -6.20
C ALA A 113 -18.29 -2.38 -6.24
N VAL A 114 -17.93 -2.90 -7.42
CA VAL A 114 -17.36 -4.25 -7.58
C VAL A 114 -16.07 -4.40 -6.76
N PHE A 115 -15.15 -3.43 -6.85
CA PHE A 115 -13.90 -3.48 -6.06
C PHE A 115 -14.15 -3.31 -4.56
N ASN A 116 -15.15 -2.52 -4.15
CA ASN A 116 -15.55 -2.40 -2.75
C ASN A 116 -16.07 -3.73 -2.20
N ILE A 117 -16.87 -4.46 -2.98
CA ILE A 117 -17.34 -5.80 -2.60
C ILE A 117 -16.16 -6.75 -2.40
N GLY A 118 -15.16 -6.71 -3.32
CA GLY A 118 -13.94 -7.51 -3.21
C GLY A 118 -13.17 -7.24 -1.91
N GLN A 119 -13.14 -5.99 -1.43
CA GLN A 119 -12.51 -5.65 -0.14
C GLN A 119 -13.39 -5.95 1.09
N ALA A 120 -14.71 -5.99 0.93
CA ALA A 120 -15.62 -6.31 2.03
C ALA A 120 -15.62 -7.80 2.39
N VAL A 121 -15.25 -8.66 1.44
CA VAL A 121 -15.12 -10.12 1.69
C VAL A 121 -13.86 -10.37 2.54
N PRO A 122 -13.98 -11.15 3.65
CA PRO A 122 -12.79 -11.55 4.41
C PRO A 122 -11.76 -12.22 3.50
N THR A 123 -10.51 -11.73 3.54
CA THR A 123 -9.46 -12.16 2.60
C THR A 123 -9.25 -13.67 2.60
N ILE A 124 -9.27 -14.31 3.78
CA ILE A 124 -9.14 -15.77 3.87
C ILE A 124 -10.29 -16.49 3.15
N GLY A 125 -11.51 -15.96 3.22
CA GLY A 125 -12.66 -16.49 2.49
C GLY A 125 -12.50 -16.33 0.98
N LEU A 126 -11.99 -15.17 0.53
CA LEU A 126 -11.70 -14.92 -0.88
C LEU A 126 -10.63 -15.88 -1.42
N LEU A 127 -9.55 -16.08 -0.67
CA LEU A 127 -8.49 -17.03 -1.01
C LEU A 127 -9.03 -18.47 -1.10
N ALA A 128 -9.85 -18.88 -0.14
CA ALA A 128 -10.49 -20.20 -0.13
C ALA A 128 -11.41 -20.40 -1.35
N ILE A 129 -12.20 -19.38 -1.71
CA ILE A 129 -13.07 -19.44 -2.91
C ILE A 129 -12.20 -19.64 -4.16
N PHE A 130 -11.14 -18.88 -4.36
CA PHE A 130 -10.28 -19.03 -5.53
C PHE A 130 -9.52 -20.36 -5.56
N ALA A 131 -9.20 -20.93 -4.39
CA ALA A 131 -8.58 -22.24 -4.29
C ALA A 131 -9.54 -23.39 -4.63
N ILE A 132 -10.83 -23.27 -4.28
CA ILE A 132 -11.84 -24.34 -4.44
C ILE A 132 -12.54 -24.22 -5.79
N VAL A 133 -13.03 -23.03 -6.13
CA VAL A 133 -13.88 -22.81 -7.32
C VAL A 133 -13.05 -22.65 -8.59
N GLY A 134 -11.81 -22.17 -8.45
CA GLY A 134 -10.94 -21.93 -9.59
C GLY A 134 -10.23 -23.20 -10.09
N THR A 135 -9.96 -23.26 -11.37
CA THR A 135 -9.06 -24.24 -11.99
C THR A 135 -7.58 -23.99 -11.65
N PHE A 136 -7.32 -23.08 -10.70
CA PHE A 136 -5.97 -22.60 -10.35
C PHE A 136 -5.23 -23.49 -9.36
N GLY A 137 -5.92 -24.44 -8.71
CA GLY A 137 -5.37 -25.32 -7.68
C GLY A 137 -5.10 -24.57 -6.36
N LEU A 138 -4.21 -25.12 -5.53
CA LEU A 138 -3.79 -24.54 -4.25
C LEU A 138 -2.46 -23.80 -4.41
N GLY A 139 -2.12 -22.95 -3.45
CA GLY A 139 -0.79 -22.33 -3.32
C GLY A 139 -0.68 -20.96 -4.00
N PHE A 140 0.37 -20.80 -4.81
CA PHE A 140 0.80 -19.50 -5.33
C PHE A 140 -0.26 -18.77 -6.19
N LYS A 141 -0.81 -19.45 -7.20
CA LYS A 141 -1.72 -18.83 -8.18
C LYS A 141 -2.99 -18.23 -7.56
N PRO A 142 -3.81 -19.01 -6.80
CA PRO A 142 -5.01 -18.45 -6.18
C PRO A 142 -4.67 -17.37 -5.15
N THR A 143 -3.52 -17.47 -4.47
CA THR A 143 -3.05 -16.43 -3.55
C THR A 143 -2.80 -15.13 -4.29
N VAL A 144 -2.05 -15.15 -5.41
CA VAL A 144 -1.81 -13.96 -6.23
C VAL A 144 -3.12 -13.32 -6.70
N ILE A 145 -4.07 -14.12 -7.20
CA ILE A 145 -5.37 -13.62 -7.68
C ILE A 145 -6.14 -12.93 -6.53
N GLY A 146 -6.18 -13.56 -5.36
CA GLY A 146 -6.85 -13.00 -4.20
C GLY A 146 -6.19 -11.70 -3.70
N LEU A 147 -4.86 -11.64 -3.67
CA LEU A 147 -4.10 -10.45 -3.32
C LEU A 147 -4.35 -9.31 -4.32
N VAL A 148 -4.35 -9.60 -5.62
CA VAL A 148 -4.66 -8.61 -6.66
C VAL A 148 -6.07 -8.09 -6.50
N ALA A 149 -7.06 -8.96 -6.32
CA ALA A 149 -8.45 -8.54 -6.12
C ALA A 149 -8.62 -7.62 -4.91
N TYR A 150 -7.92 -7.93 -3.81
CA TYR A 150 -8.00 -7.18 -2.56
C TYR A 150 -7.26 -5.84 -2.60
N THR A 151 -6.07 -5.79 -3.20
CA THR A 151 -5.19 -4.61 -3.13
C THR A 151 -5.30 -3.67 -4.34
N THR A 152 -6.10 -4.02 -5.37
CA THR A 152 -6.31 -3.15 -6.54
C THR A 152 -7.03 -1.85 -6.19
N LEU A 153 -8.02 -1.88 -5.29
CA LEU A 153 -8.85 -0.70 -5.00
C LEU A 153 -8.09 0.50 -4.42
N PRO A 154 -7.16 0.37 -3.46
CA PRO A 154 -6.36 1.50 -2.97
C PRO A 154 -5.59 2.21 -4.08
N VAL A 155 -4.92 1.46 -4.95
CA VAL A 155 -4.17 2.03 -6.08
C VAL A 155 -5.11 2.67 -7.11
N LEU A 156 -6.22 2.01 -7.43
CA LEU A 156 -7.25 2.50 -8.34
C LEU A 156 -7.79 3.85 -7.87
N ARG A 157 -8.22 3.93 -6.61
CA ARG A 157 -8.77 5.17 -6.02
C ARG A 157 -7.75 6.30 -6.01
N ASN A 158 -6.51 6.01 -5.58
CA ASN A 158 -5.47 7.03 -5.54
C ASN A 158 -5.06 7.48 -6.95
N THR A 159 -5.09 6.59 -7.96
CA THR A 159 -4.89 6.98 -9.36
C THR A 159 -5.99 7.94 -9.81
N MET A 160 -7.25 7.62 -9.53
CA MET A 160 -8.37 8.50 -9.89
C MET A 160 -8.31 9.85 -9.16
N VAL A 161 -8.03 9.86 -7.86
CA VAL A 161 -7.91 11.08 -7.05
C VAL A 161 -6.74 11.94 -7.53
N GLY A 162 -5.56 11.32 -7.76
CA GLY A 162 -4.39 12.03 -8.24
C GLY A 162 -4.62 12.72 -9.59
N LEU A 163 -5.28 12.03 -10.52
CA LEU A 163 -5.64 12.63 -11.81
C LEU A 163 -6.71 13.71 -11.69
N ALA A 164 -7.67 13.56 -10.78
CA ALA A 164 -8.73 14.55 -10.56
C ALA A 164 -8.23 15.82 -9.86
N GLN A 165 -7.10 15.78 -9.16
CA GLN A 165 -6.48 16.93 -8.49
C GLN A 165 -5.66 17.82 -9.42
N VAL A 166 -5.39 17.38 -10.65
CA VAL A 166 -4.67 18.21 -11.62
C VAL A 166 -5.55 19.41 -12.04
N ASP A 167 -5.01 20.61 -11.90
CA ASP A 167 -5.74 21.85 -12.20
C ASP A 167 -6.21 21.86 -13.66
N ALA A 168 -7.50 22.12 -13.86
CA ALA A 168 -8.11 22.21 -15.18
C ALA A 168 -7.47 23.31 -16.05
N SER A 169 -7.03 24.41 -15.44
CA SER A 169 -6.36 25.52 -16.15
C SER A 169 -5.03 25.09 -16.77
N VAL A 170 -4.28 24.22 -16.09
CA VAL A 170 -3.03 23.64 -16.62
C VAL A 170 -3.32 22.74 -17.82
N ILE A 171 -4.38 21.90 -17.71
CA ILE A 171 -4.81 21.02 -18.79
C ILE A 171 -5.27 21.84 -20.00
N GLU A 172 -6.09 22.88 -19.78
CA GLU A 172 -6.60 23.76 -20.85
C GLU A 172 -5.45 24.53 -21.53
N SER A 173 -4.52 25.08 -20.76
CA SER A 173 -3.34 25.78 -21.29
C SER A 173 -2.50 24.86 -22.18
N ALA A 174 -2.24 23.62 -21.75
CA ALA A 174 -1.52 22.65 -22.54
C ALA A 174 -2.24 22.30 -23.85
N ARG A 175 -3.56 22.15 -23.80
CA ARG A 175 -4.37 21.92 -24.99
C ARG A 175 -4.41 23.11 -25.93
N GLY A 176 -4.46 24.34 -25.37
CA GLY A 176 -4.34 25.58 -26.14
C GLY A 176 -3.02 25.71 -26.88
N MET A 177 -1.93 25.15 -26.33
CA MET A 177 -0.63 25.04 -26.99
C MET A 177 -0.55 23.92 -28.04
N GLY A 178 -1.66 23.23 -28.34
CA GLY A 178 -1.72 22.20 -29.36
C GLY A 178 -1.35 20.79 -28.91
N MET A 179 -1.23 20.54 -27.59
CA MET A 179 -0.95 19.19 -27.09
C MET A 179 -2.15 18.25 -27.31
N THR A 180 -1.88 17.04 -27.79
CA THR A 180 -2.90 15.99 -27.92
C THR A 180 -3.35 15.51 -26.54
N LYS A 181 -4.54 14.89 -26.43
CA LYS A 181 -5.06 14.34 -25.16
C LYS A 181 -4.06 13.33 -24.53
N PHE A 182 -3.43 12.51 -25.33
CA PHE A 182 -2.42 11.54 -24.86
C PHE A 182 -1.15 12.24 -24.37
N ALA A 183 -0.68 13.28 -25.05
CA ALA A 183 0.47 14.06 -24.60
C ALA A 183 0.19 14.79 -23.28
N VAL A 184 -1.01 15.34 -23.10
CA VAL A 184 -1.43 15.94 -21.84
C VAL A 184 -1.45 14.91 -20.72
N LEU A 185 -2.05 13.73 -20.96
CA LEU A 185 -2.07 12.65 -19.97
C LEU A 185 -0.65 12.25 -19.54
N THR A 186 0.23 11.97 -20.49
CA THR A 186 1.56 11.38 -20.18
C THR A 186 2.59 12.39 -19.70
N ARG A 187 2.50 13.66 -20.14
CA ARG A 187 3.50 14.69 -19.82
C ARG A 187 3.06 15.66 -18.72
N ILE A 188 1.78 15.70 -18.40
CA ILE A 188 1.22 16.64 -17.42
C ILE A 188 0.44 15.91 -16.33
N GLU A 189 -0.70 15.26 -16.68
CA GLU A 189 -1.60 14.68 -15.70
C GLU A 189 -0.90 13.59 -14.87
N LEU A 190 -0.27 12.58 -15.52
CA LEU A 190 0.39 11.48 -14.81
C LEU A 190 1.56 11.94 -13.94
N PRO A 191 2.52 12.76 -14.42
CA PRO A 191 3.60 13.24 -13.58
C PRO A 191 3.12 14.02 -12.34
N LEU A 192 2.08 14.86 -12.50
CA LEU A 192 1.49 15.59 -11.38
C LEU A 192 0.71 14.69 -10.41
N ALA A 193 0.13 13.60 -10.91
CA ALA A 193 -0.60 12.61 -10.10
C ALA A 193 0.32 11.61 -9.38
N VAL A 194 1.60 11.48 -9.78
CA VAL A 194 2.56 10.49 -9.21
C VAL A 194 2.58 10.49 -7.68
N PRO A 195 2.65 11.63 -6.96
CA PRO A 195 2.72 11.57 -5.49
C PRO A 195 1.50 10.88 -4.86
N VAL A 196 0.30 11.14 -5.40
CA VAL A 196 -0.94 10.54 -4.89
C VAL A 196 -1.04 9.06 -5.27
N ILE A 197 -0.63 8.71 -6.50
CA ILE A 197 -0.56 7.32 -6.95
C ILE A 197 0.42 6.52 -6.09
N MET A 198 1.59 7.08 -5.79
CA MET A 198 2.61 6.44 -4.95
C MET A 198 2.14 6.24 -3.51
N ALA A 199 1.37 7.16 -2.95
CA ALA A 199 0.74 6.97 -1.64
C ALA A 199 -0.24 5.78 -1.64
N GLY A 200 -1.03 5.62 -2.71
CA GLY A 200 -1.89 4.45 -2.90
C GLY A 200 -1.12 3.15 -3.06
N LEU A 201 -0.04 3.17 -3.85
CA LEU A 201 0.85 2.04 -4.04
C LEU A 201 1.50 1.60 -2.73
N ARG A 202 2.05 2.53 -1.96
CA ARG A 202 2.65 2.27 -0.66
C ARG A 202 1.68 1.57 0.29
N THR A 203 0.45 2.09 0.37
CA THR A 203 -0.62 1.46 1.16
C THR A 203 -0.93 0.05 0.67
N ALA A 204 -1.08 -0.15 -0.65
CA ALA A 204 -1.35 -1.45 -1.24
C ALA A 204 -0.21 -2.45 -0.99
N MET A 205 1.05 -2.04 -1.11
CA MET A 205 2.22 -2.90 -0.84
C MET A 205 2.27 -3.36 0.61
N THR A 206 2.05 -2.46 1.57
CA THR A 206 2.05 -2.80 3.00
C THR A 206 0.92 -3.78 3.34
N ILE A 207 -0.29 -3.54 2.82
CA ILE A 207 -1.43 -4.46 2.97
C ILE A 207 -1.09 -5.79 2.31
N ASN A 208 -0.49 -5.78 1.12
CA ASN A 208 -0.17 -6.97 0.35
C ASN A 208 0.80 -7.90 1.10
N VAL A 209 1.89 -7.35 1.67
CA VAL A 209 2.81 -8.13 2.50
C VAL A 209 2.10 -8.77 3.70
N GLY A 210 1.30 -8.03 4.44
CA GLY A 210 0.55 -8.58 5.57
C GLY A 210 -0.44 -9.67 5.16
N THR A 211 -1.21 -9.42 4.10
CA THR A 211 -2.27 -10.32 3.62
C THR A 211 -1.73 -11.58 2.95
N ALA A 212 -0.55 -11.51 2.32
CA ALA A 212 0.11 -12.66 1.71
C ALA A 212 0.37 -13.81 2.71
N THR A 213 0.49 -13.50 4.01
CA THR A 213 0.59 -14.53 5.06
C THR A 213 -0.57 -15.50 5.06
N LEU A 214 -1.77 -15.02 4.70
CA LEU A 214 -2.99 -15.84 4.63
C LEU A 214 -2.94 -16.87 3.50
N GLY A 215 -2.07 -16.68 2.50
CA GLY A 215 -1.81 -17.66 1.46
C GLY A 215 -1.33 -19.00 2.00
N ALA A 216 -0.68 -19.02 3.17
CA ALA A 216 -0.25 -20.23 3.84
C ALA A 216 -1.42 -21.18 4.15
N PHE A 217 -2.63 -20.68 4.41
CA PHE A 217 -3.81 -21.50 4.68
C PHE A 217 -4.29 -22.30 3.45
N ILE A 218 -3.96 -21.83 2.27
CA ILE A 218 -4.27 -22.51 1.00
C ILE A 218 -3.02 -23.09 0.33
N GLY A 219 -1.92 -23.29 1.10
CA GLY A 219 -0.73 -24.01 0.66
C GLY A 219 0.30 -23.16 -0.08
N ALA A 220 0.22 -21.82 -0.06
CA ALA A 220 1.29 -20.99 -0.61
C ALA A 220 2.52 -20.98 0.31
N ASP A 221 3.71 -21.03 -0.31
CA ASP A 221 4.95 -20.83 0.39
C ASP A 221 5.17 -19.34 0.67
N CYS A 222 5.22 -19.01 1.95
CA CYS A 222 5.41 -17.65 2.44
C CYS A 222 5.72 -17.69 3.95
N LEU A 223 6.16 -16.55 4.52
CA LEU A 223 6.40 -16.42 5.96
C LEU A 223 5.18 -16.76 6.83
N GLY A 224 3.98 -16.69 6.28
CA GLY A 224 2.75 -17.14 6.92
C GLY A 224 2.77 -18.62 7.35
N ARG A 225 3.57 -19.48 6.70
CA ARG A 225 3.73 -20.88 7.10
C ARG A 225 4.30 -21.04 8.50
N LEU A 226 5.20 -20.15 8.92
CA LEU A 226 5.68 -20.13 10.31
C LEU A 226 4.53 -19.84 11.28
N ILE A 227 3.71 -18.85 10.97
CA ILE A 227 2.58 -18.46 11.81
C ILE A 227 1.57 -19.61 11.91
N VAL A 228 1.13 -20.13 10.76
CA VAL A 228 0.13 -21.21 10.70
C VAL A 228 0.64 -22.48 11.36
N SER A 229 1.88 -22.90 11.07
CA SER A 229 2.45 -24.12 11.64
C SER A 229 2.70 -24.01 13.15
N GLY A 230 3.13 -22.83 13.62
CA GLY A 230 3.32 -22.58 15.05
C GLY A 230 1.99 -22.58 15.78
N PHE A 231 0.95 -21.95 15.20
CA PHE A 231 -0.40 -21.94 15.77
C PHE A 231 -1.01 -23.34 15.83
N SER A 232 -1.01 -24.08 14.70
CA SER A 232 -1.56 -25.43 14.63
C SER A 232 -0.82 -26.46 15.47
N GLY A 233 0.51 -26.27 15.65
CA GLY A 233 1.34 -27.12 16.49
C GLY A 233 1.39 -26.74 17.97
N ASN A 234 0.61 -25.73 18.39
CA ASN A 234 0.66 -25.16 19.74
C ASN A 234 2.08 -24.73 20.15
N ARG A 235 2.81 -24.08 19.22
CA ARG A 235 4.18 -23.59 19.38
C ARG A 235 4.23 -22.07 19.25
N PRO A 236 3.87 -21.33 20.31
CA PRO A 236 3.73 -19.87 20.27
C PRO A 236 5.04 -19.17 19.89
N PHE A 237 6.20 -19.78 20.17
CA PHE A 237 7.50 -19.22 19.81
C PHE A 237 7.70 -19.15 18.29
N ILE A 238 7.37 -20.22 17.55
CA ILE A 238 7.44 -20.21 16.08
C ILE A 238 6.47 -19.17 15.50
N THR A 239 5.24 -19.13 16.04
CA THR A 239 4.23 -18.14 15.65
C THR A 239 4.73 -16.71 15.83
N THR A 240 5.35 -16.42 16.99
CA THR A 240 5.87 -15.10 17.31
C THR A 240 7.03 -14.71 16.39
N VAL A 241 7.97 -15.61 16.15
CA VAL A 241 9.08 -15.37 15.21
C VAL A 241 8.53 -15.10 13.82
N GLY A 242 7.61 -15.92 13.32
CA GLY A 242 6.98 -15.72 12.03
C GLY A 242 6.27 -14.35 11.91
N ALA A 243 5.50 -13.96 12.94
CA ALA A 243 4.80 -12.67 12.97
C ALA A 243 5.79 -11.48 12.97
N ILE A 244 6.89 -11.57 13.73
CA ILE A 244 7.93 -10.53 13.75
C ILE A 244 8.60 -10.41 12.37
N LEU A 245 8.95 -11.53 11.74
CA LEU A 245 9.57 -11.52 10.41
C LEU A 245 8.67 -10.89 9.35
N VAL A 246 7.37 -11.18 9.38
CA VAL A 246 6.38 -10.53 8.50
C VAL A 246 6.30 -9.03 8.76
N ALA A 247 6.25 -8.62 10.03
CA ALA A 247 6.22 -7.21 10.41
C ALA A 247 7.49 -6.47 9.95
N VAL A 248 8.66 -7.08 10.11
CA VAL A 248 9.94 -6.54 9.63
C VAL A 248 9.91 -6.39 8.10
N LEU A 249 9.42 -7.40 7.38
CA LEU A 249 9.31 -7.33 5.92
C LEU A 249 8.33 -6.24 5.47
N ALA A 250 7.18 -6.12 6.13
CA ALA A 250 6.18 -5.08 5.83
C ALA A 250 6.74 -3.67 6.05
N LEU A 251 7.44 -3.45 7.17
CA LEU A 251 8.08 -2.17 7.48
C LEU A 251 9.24 -1.86 6.53
N LEU A 252 10.00 -2.88 6.10
CA LEU A 252 11.05 -2.70 5.10
C LEU A 252 10.47 -2.29 3.75
N VAL A 253 9.39 -2.95 3.31
CA VAL A 253 8.71 -2.63 2.06
C VAL A 253 8.10 -1.22 2.12
N ASP A 254 7.45 -0.85 3.23
CA ASP A 254 6.93 0.50 3.46
C ASP A 254 8.05 1.56 3.39
N TYR A 255 9.18 1.28 4.02
CA TYR A 255 10.35 2.17 4.01
C TYR A 255 10.91 2.34 2.59
N LEU A 256 11.09 1.24 1.83
CA LEU A 256 11.58 1.27 0.46
C LEU A 256 10.60 2.01 -0.48
N ALA A 257 9.29 1.77 -0.30
CA ALA A 257 8.26 2.49 -1.04
C ALA A 257 8.28 3.99 -0.75
N GLY A 258 8.53 4.39 0.51
CA GLY A 258 8.69 5.79 0.88
C GLY A 258 9.93 6.45 0.25
N ILE A 259 11.04 5.73 0.11
CA ILE A 259 12.22 6.21 -0.64
C ILE A 259 11.89 6.37 -2.12
N ALA A 260 11.21 5.38 -2.71
CA ALA A 260 10.80 5.44 -4.12
C ALA A 260 9.86 6.64 -4.37
N GLU A 261 8.93 6.91 -3.45
CA GLU A 261 8.06 8.08 -3.50
C GLU A 261 8.87 9.39 -3.49
N ASP A 262 9.84 9.53 -2.56
CA ASP A 262 10.70 10.72 -2.47
C ASP A 262 11.53 10.94 -3.75
N VAL A 263 11.99 9.86 -4.41
CA VAL A 263 12.78 9.93 -5.65
C VAL A 263 11.92 10.24 -6.88
N LEU A 264 10.72 9.67 -6.95
CA LEU A 264 9.81 9.82 -8.09
C LEU A 264 8.99 11.12 -8.03
N ARG A 265 8.99 11.81 -6.90
CA ARG A 265 8.29 13.08 -6.74
C ARG A 265 8.87 14.13 -7.67
N PRO A 266 8.06 14.80 -8.53
CA PRO A 266 8.53 15.86 -9.40
C PRO A 266 9.16 16.99 -8.60
N ARG A 267 10.31 17.50 -9.09
CA ARG A 267 10.98 18.65 -8.46
C ARG A 267 10.19 19.90 -8.78
N GLY A 268 9.66 20.58 -7.77
CA GLY A 268 8.93 21.85 -7.92
C GLY A 268 7.46 21.82 -7.48
N LEU A 269 7.01 20.71 -6.92
CA LEU A 269 5.70 20.58 -6.25
C LEU A 269 5.87 20.60 -4.73
#